data_f0f7edea0185767610dee91317ae6cf8
#
_entry.id   f0f7edea0185767610dee91317ae6cf8
#
_cell.length_a   1.000
_cell.length_b   1.000
_cell.length_c   1.000
_cell.angle_alpha   90.00
_cell.angle_beta   90.00
_cell.angle_gamma   90.00
#
_symmetry.space_group_name_H-M   'P 1'
#
loop_
_entity.id
_entity.type
_entity.pdbx_description
1 polymer ?
#
loop_
_entity_poly.entity_id
_entity_poly.type
_entity_poly.pdbx_seq_one_letter_code
_entity_poly.pdbx_strand_id
1 'polypeptide(L)'
;CCASWLCPASSERGYNLAVFFYGCNFDCLYCQNWEHKNDDSAPYITQDELVDEIKKNKAIKCICFFGGSPEPQLPFAIEVSERVLSEIERDVRICWEWNGSGNTKLVRKVASISKESGGIIKFDLKAWNENLHILLTGRSNRKTLENFRVVSEYRDDSHPDLLTATTLLVPYYVDEEEVKGIASFISSVSPDIPYSLLVFHPDYKLKDLPITPKEQMKECYKTAKMYLKRVNIGNLFLINL
;
A
#
# COMPACT_ATOMS: atom_id res chain seq x y z
N CYS A 1 -9.71 -0.09 3.52
CA CYS A 1 -9.13 -0.83 2.43
C CYS A 1 -8.35 0.05 1.48
N CYS A 2 -7.33 -0.53 0.94
CA CYS A 2 -6.20 -0.01 0.22
C CYS A 2 -6.44 1.13 -0.74
N ALA A 3 -7.41 1.18 -1.44
CA ALA A 3 -7.77 2.26 -2.34
C ALA A 3 -9.28 2.28 -2.39
N SER A 4 -9.90 2.92 -1.41
CA SER A 4 -11.36 2.92 -1.26
C SER A 4 -12.11 3.29 -2.56
N TRP A 5 -11.48 4.14 -3.39
CA TRP A 5 -12.02 4.54 -4.69
C TRP A 5 -11.84 3.50 -5.81
N LEU A 6 -11.06 2.43 -5.56
CA LEU A 6 -10.80 1.33 -6.50
C LEU A 6 -11.27 -0.02 -5.98
N CYS A 7 -11.55 -0.11 -4.68
CA CYS A 7 -11.83 -1.39 -4.04
C CYS A 7 -13.17 -1.96 -4.56
N PRO A 8 -13.18 -3.11 -5.24
CA PRO A 8 -14.42 -3.74 -5.69
C PRO A 8 -15.37 -4.06 -4.53
N ALA A 9 -14.81 -4.36 -3.36
CA ALA A 9 -15.60 -4.64 -2.16
C ALA A 9 -16.32 -3.41 -1.58
N SER A 10 -15.99 -2.19 -2.02
CA SER A 10 -16.67 -0.96 -1.54
C SER A 10 -18.16 -0.91 -1.93
N SER A 11 -18.56 -1.62 -2.98
CA SER A 11 -19.95 -1.74 -3.44
C SER A 11 -20.68 -2.95 -2.84
N GLU A 12 -19.98 -3.84 -2.14
CA GLU A 12 -20.55 -5.04 -1.55
C GLU A 12 -20.87 -4.83 -0.07
N ARG A 13 -21.98 -5.42 0.40
CA ARG A 13 -22.25 -5.47 1.84
C ARG A 13 -21.30 -6.46 2.51
N GLY A 14 -20.54 -6.00 3.48
CA GLY A 14 -19.60 -6.85 4.21
C GLY A 14 -18.48 -6.08 4.86
N TYR A 15 -17.47 -6.81 5.33
CA TYR A 15 -16.33 -6.27 6.04
C TYR A 15 -15.03 -6.53 5.29
N ASN A 16 -14.11 -5.59 5.40
CA ASN A 16 -12.71 -5.80 5.15
C ASN A 16 -12.03 -6.17 6.47
N LEU A 17 -11.44 -7.35 6.55
CA LEU A 17 -10.60 -7.74 7.67
C LEU A 17 -9.22 -7.11 7.51
N ALA A 18 -8.93 -6.14 8.34
CA ALA A 18 -7.66 -5.46 8.37
C ALA A 18 -6.69 -6.23 9.29
N VAL A 19 -5.68 -6.88 8.71
CA VAL A 19 -4.63 -7.60 9.45
C VAL A 19 -3.43 -6.69 9.59
N PHE A 20 -3.24 -6.19 10.80
CA PHE A 20 -2.21 -5.22 11.13
C PHE A 20 -0.94 -5.91 11.62
N PHE A 21 0.18 -5.73 10.90
CA PHE A 21 1.48 -6.27 11.30
C PHE A 21 2.25 -5.30 12.19
N TYR A 22 2.75 -5.81 13.29
CA TYR A 22 3.72 -5.11 14.13
C TYR A 22 5.11 -5.24 13.51
N GLY A 23 5.86 -4.15 13.57
CA GLY A 23 7.18 -4.06 12.91
C GLY A 23 7.09 -3.65 11.44
N CYS A 24 8.20 -3.16 10.93
CA CYS A 24 8.37 -2.72 9.55
C CYS A 24 9.85 -2.84 9.18
N ASN A 25 10.15 -3.12 7.92
CA ASN A 25 11.52 -3.10 7.41
C ASN A 25 11.99 -1.68 7.01
N PHE A 26 11.11 -0.65 7.12
CA PHE A 26 11.43 0.77 7.01
C PHE A 26 11.33 1.47 8.37
N ASP A 27 12.00 2.64 8.52
CA ASP A 27 11.90 3.52 9.68
C ASP A 27 11.52 4.95 9.26
N CYS A 28 10.34 5.08 8.66
CA CYS A 28 9.89 6.37 8.15
C CYS A 28 9.80 7.43 9.24
N LEU A 29 10.39 8.60 9.02
CA LEU A 29 10.38 9.73 9.97
C LEU A 29 8.97 10.26 10.26
N TYR A 30 8.04 10.04 9.35
CA TYR A 30 6.63 10.46 9.42
C TYR A 30 5.66 9.28 9.65
N CYS A 31 6.13 8.19 10.26
CA CYS A 31 5.30 7.00 10.44
C CYS A 31 4.07 7.29 11.30
N GLN A 32 2.87 7.16 10.75
CA GLN A 32 1.63 7.33 11.48
C GLN A 32 1.34 6.17 12.44
N ASN A 33 2.01 5.04 12.20
CA ASN A 33 1.86 3.82 12.99
C ASN A 33 3.10 3.56 13.88
N TRP A 34 3.79 4.59 14.31
CA TRP A 34 5.09 4.45 15.00
C TRP A 34 4.98 3.82 16.40
N GLU A 35 3.84 3.98 17.07
CA GLU A 35 3.67 3.53 18.47
C GLU A 35 3.90 2.03 18.63
N HIS A 36 3.44 1.22 17.68
CA HIS A 36 3.59 -0.24 17.75
C HIS A 36 4.94 -0.77 17.22
N LYS A 37 5.85 0.09 16.77
CA LYS A 37 7.21 -0.36 16.40
C LYS A 37 7.99 -0.96 17.58
N ASN A 38 7.63 -0.54 18.80
CA ASN A 38 8.28 -0.92 20.05
C ASN A 38 7.30 -1.56 21.04
N ASP A 39 6.13 -2.00 20.58
CA ASP A 39 5.14 -2.63 21.43
C ASP A 39 5.34 -4.14 21.45
N ASP A 40 5.95 -4.64 22.54
CA ASP A 40 6.14 -6.07 22.79
C ASP A 40 4.88 -6.74 23.38
N SER A 41 3.83 -5.98 23.67
CA SER A 41 2.57 -6.45 24.27
C SER A 41 1.50 -6.80 23.25
N ALA A 42 1.79 -6.70 21.96
CA ALA A 42 0.84 -7.00 20.89
C ALA A 42 0.30 -8.43 21.02
N PRO A 43 -1.01 -8.63 20.86
CA PRO A 43 -1.58 -9.96 20.82
C PRO A 43 -1.05 -10.75 19.63
N TYR A 44 -0.61 -11.97 19.86
CA TYR A 44 -0.26 -12.90 18.80
C TYR A 44 -1.51 -13.59 18.29
N ILE A 45 -1.60 -13.75 16.97
CA ILE A 45 -2.61 -14.58 16.31
C ILE A 45 -1.88 -15.64 15.46
N THR A 46 -2.33 -16.88 15.55
CA THR A 46 -1.82 -17.96 14.70
C THR A 46 -2.51 -17.98 13.34
N GLN A 47 -1.93 -18.67 12.36
CA GLN A 47 -2.57 -18.88 11.06
C GLN A 47 -3.92 -19.59 11.23
N ASP A 48 -4.00 -20.60 12.11
CA ASP A 48 -5.23 -21.35 12.38
C ASP A 48 -6.34 -20.43 12.91
N GLU A 49 -6.04 -19.63 13.91
CA GLU A 49 -7.01 -18.69 14.49
C GLU A 49 -7.52 -17.68 13.45
N LEU A 50 -6.62 -17.15 12.62
CA LEU A 50 -6.99 -16.17 11.60
C LEU A 50 -7.85 -16.80 10.50
N VAL A 51 -7.47 -17.97 10.00
CA VAL A 51 -8.25 -18.71 8.99
C VAL A 51 -9.62 -19.11 9.55
N ASP A 52 -9.67 -19.58 10.80
CA ASP A 52 -10.92 -19.95 11.47
C ASP A 52 -11.87 -18.76 11.65
N GLU A 53 -11.35 -17.58 12.00
CA GLU A 53 -12.16 -16.36 12.09
C GLU A 53 -12.75 -15.99 10.73
N ILE A 54 -11.96 -16.08 9.66
CA ILE A 54 -12.45 -15.81 8.30
C ILE A 54 -13.51 -16.83 7.87
N LYS A 55 -13.34 -18.11 8.24
CA LYS A 55 -14.35 -19.15 7.98
C LYS A 55 -15.66 -18.88 8.69
N LYS A 56 -15.61 -18.54 9.97
CA LYS A 56 -16.78 -18.28 10.83
C LYS A 56 -17.53 -17.03 10.41
N ASN A 57 -16.84 -15.96 10.09
CA ASN A 57 -17.45 -14.67 9.76
C ASN A 57 -17.65 -14.51 8.25
N LYS A 58 -18.80 -14.96 7.76
CA LYS A 58 -19.17 -14.89 6.33
C LYS A 58 -19.34 -13.46 5.79
N ALA A 59 -19.39 -12.46 6.66
CA ALA A 59 -19.44 -11.06 6.27
C ALA A 59 -18.07 -10.50 5.83
N ILE A 60 -16.96 -11.19 6.13
CA ILE A 60 -15.63 -10.84 5.63
C ILE A 60 -15.57 -11.12 4.12
N LYS A 61 -15.38 -10.07 3.31
CA LYS A 61 -15.30 -10.14 1.84
C LYS A 61 -13.89 -9.87 1.32
N CYS A 62 -13.05 -9.29 2.16
CA CYS A 62 -11.69 -8.93 1.81
C CYS A 62 -10.80 -9.05 3.03
N ILE A 63 -9.56 -9.48 2.83
CA ILE A 63 -8.48 -9.37 3.80
C ILE A 63 -7.52 -8.30 3.28
N CYS A 64 -7.09 -7.40 4.14
CA CYS A 64 -6.05 -6.43 3.82
C CYS A 64 -4.90 -6.59 4.79
N PHE A 65 -3.76 -7.02 4.29
CA PHE A 65 -2.50 -7.08 5.03
C PHE A 65 -1.81 -5.72 4.97
N PHE A 66 -1.62 -5.11 6.13
CA PHE A 66 -1.05 -3.76 6.26
C PHE A 66 -0.41 -3.56 7.64
N GLY A 67 -0.21 -2.33 8.08
CA GLY A 67 0.21 -1.98 9.42
C GLY A 67 1.56 -1.30 9.45
N GLY A 68 2.54 -1.83 10.19
CA GLY A 68 3.93 -1.47 10.03
C GLY A 68 4.37 -1.73 8.60
N SER A 69 4.49 -2.97 8.22
CA SER A 69 4.46 -3.48 6.83
C SER A 69 4.49 -5.02 6.85
N PRO A 70 3.81 -5.72 5.94
CA PRO A 70 3.78 -7.19 5.95
C PRO A 70 5.10 -7.84 5.52
N GLU A 71 6.07 -7.11 4.90
CA GLU A 71 7.28 -7.69 4.32
C GLU A 71 8.11 -8.55 5.28
N PRO A 72 8.31 -8.17 6.55
CA PRO A 72 9.04 -9.02 7.49
C PRO A 72 8.34 -10.34 7.80
N GLN A 73 7.03 -10.41 7.61
CA GLN A 73 6.17 -11.55 7.97
C GLN A 73 5.43 -12.14 6.75
N LEU A 74 5.93 -11.92 5.52
CA LEU A 74 5.33 -12.45 4.30
C LEU A 74 5.05 -13.95 4.33
N PRO A 75 5.90 -14.83 4.89
CA PRO A 75 5.58 -16.26 4.98
C PRO A 75 4.26 -16.54 5.71
N PHE A 76 4.01 -15.86 6.84
CA PHE A 76 2.74 -15.96 7.58
C PHE A 76 1.55 -15.51 6.72
N ALA A 77 1.64 -14.32 6.11
CA ALA A 77 0.55 -13.76 5.32
C ALA A 77 0.25 -14.60 4.07
N ILE A 78 1.27 -15.14 3.41
CA ILE A 78 1.14 -16.03 2.25
C ILE A 78 0.45 -17.33 2.65
N GLU A 79 0.87 -17.98 3.75
CA GLU A 79 0.27 -19.22 4.22
C GLU A 79 -1.22 -19.04 4.56
N VAL A 80 -1.56 -17.98 5.31
CA VAL A 80 -2.97 -17.66 5.57
C VAL A 80 -3.74 -17.46 4.28
N SER A 81 -3.16 -16.75 3.30
CA SER A 81 -3.80 -16.47 2.03
C SER A 81 -4.05 -17.74 1.21
N GLU A 82 -3.05 -18.61 1.09
CA GLU A 82 -3.15 -19.90 0.37
C GLU A 82 -4.23 -20.79 1.02
N ARG A 83 -4.28 -20.81 2.35
CA ARG A 83 -5.32 -21.55 3.08
C ARG A 83 -6.72 -20.96 2.91
N VAL A 84 -6.84 -19.64 2.91
CA VAL A 84 -8.12 -18.96 2.63
C VAL A 84 -8.64 -19.35 1.25
N LEU A 85 -7.78 -19.34 0.23
CA LEU A 85 -8.16 -19.73 -1.14
C LEU A 85 -8.54 -21.19 -1.27
N SER A 86 -7.86 -22.10 -0.54
CA SER A 86 -8.09 -23.54 -0.64
C SER A 86 -9.18 -24.09 0.28
N GLU A 87 -9.41 -23.46 1.44
CA GLU A 87 -10.29 -24.00 2.49
C GLU A 87 -11.63 -23.26 2.60
N ILE A 88 -11.81 -22.13 1.89
CA ILE A 88 -13.02 -21.30 1.96
C ILE A 88 -13.70 -21.27 0.60
N GLU A 89 -14.92 -21.85 0.51
CA GLU A 89 -15.67 -21.99 -0.75
C GLU A 89 -16.25 -20.69 -1.32
N ARG A 90 -16.21 -19.59 -0.58
CA ARG A 90 -16.70 -18.26 -1.01
C ARG A 90 -15.58 -17.34 -1.45
N ASP A 91 -15.90 -16.36 -2.27
CA ASP A 91 -14.92 -15.34 -2.68
C ASP A 91 -14.48 -14.48 -1.50
N VAL A 92 -13.16 -14.46 -1.26
CA VAL A 92 -12.49 -13.58 -0.31
C VAL A 92 -11.30 -12.95 -1.02
N ARG A 93 -11.35 -11.64 -1.24
CA ARG A 93 -10.25 -10.90 -1.88
C ARG A 93 -9.07 -10.75 -0.93
N ILE A 94 -7.86 -10.86 -1.46
CA ILE A 94 -6.61 -10.73 -0.68
C ILE A 94 -5.84 -9.53 -1.18
N CYS A 95 -5.79 -8.49 -0.34
CA CYS A 95 -5.21 -7.20 -0.65
C CYS A 95 -4.00 -6.90 0.23
N TRP A 96 -3.14 -6.01 -0.25
CA TRP A 96 -1.90 -5.62 0.41
C TRP A 96 -1.71 -4.11 0.36
N GLU A 97 -1.34 -3.55 1.52
CA GLU A 97 -0.85 -2.17 1.64
C GLU A 97 0.56 -2.24 2.24
N TRP A 98 1.56 -1.96 1.43
CA TRP A 98 2.93 -2.21 1.81
C TRP A 98 3.94 -1.23 1.20
N ASN A 99 5.17 -1.27 1.69
CA ASN A 99 6.27 -0.54 1.08
C ASN A 99 6.90 -1.25 -0.13
N GLY A 100 6.57 -2.52 -0.36
CA GLY A 100 7.00 -3.33 -1.50
C GLY A 100 8.45 -3.80 -1.48
N SER A 101 9.23 -3.53 -0.41
CA SER A 101 10.65 -3.90 -0.32
C SER A 101 10.87 -5.32 0.25
N GLY A 102 10.02 -6.27 -0.13
CA GLY A 102 10.10 -7.67 0.25
C GLY A 102 11.02 -8.50 -0.65
N ASN A 103 11.20 -9.78 -0.28
CA ASN A 103 11.89 -10.75 -1.12
C ASN A 103 11.11 -10.99 -2.42
N THR A 104 11.74 -10.82 -3.58
CA THR A 104 11.07 -10.87 -4.90
C THR A 104 10.38 -12.21 -5.16
N LYS A 105 10.90 -13.35 -4.65
CA LYS A 105 10.23 -14.65 -4.81
C LYS A 105 8.90 -14.70 -4.04
N LEU A 106 8.86 -14.12 -2.84
CA LEU A 106 7.63 -14.02 -2.05
C LEU A 106 6.66 -12.99 -2.66
N VAL A 107 7.18 -11.87 -3.19
CA VAL A 107 6.37 -10.88 -3.92
C VAL A 107 5.67 -11.49 -5.13
N ARG A 108 6.32 -12.38 -5.88
CA ARG A 108 5.66 -13.12 -6.98
C ARG A 108 4.52 -14.01 -6.48
N LYS A 109 4.67 -14.68 -5.34
CA LYS A 109 3.58 -15.44 -4.71
C LYS A 109 2.40 -14.53 -4.32
N VAL A 110 2.70 -13.40 -3.67
CA VAL A 110 1.70 -12.38 -3.33
C VAL A 110 0.93 -11.91 -4.58
N ALA A 111 1.64 -11.61 -5.66
CA ALA A 111 1.02 -11.17 -6.92
C ALA A 111 0.07 -12.24 -7.51
N SER A 112 0.49 -13.51 -7.49
CA SER A 112 -0.35 -14.63 -7.94
C SER A 112 -1.62 -14.77 -7.09
N ILE A 113 -1.49 -14.76 -5.76
CA ILE A 113 -2.59 -14.85 -4.79
C ILE A 113 -3.60 -13.72 -4.98
N SER A 114 -3.12 -12.48 -5.10
CA SER A 114 -4.00 -11.32 -5.28
C SER A 114 -4.69 -11.34 -6.63
N LYS A 115 -4.01 -11.77 -7.68
CA LYS A 115 -4.62 -11.94 -9.01
C LYS A 115 -5.73 -12.99 -8.96
N GLU A 116 -5.48 -14.15 -8.38
CA GLU A 116 -6.44 -15.25 -8.25
C GLU A 116 -7.67 -14.83 -7.43
N SER A 117 -7.48 -14.11 -6.32
CA SER A 117 -8.56 -13.68 -5.43
C SER A 117 -9.32 -12.43 -5.89
N GLY A 118 -8.87 -11.75 -6.95
CA GLY A 118 -9.40 -10.44 -7.36
C GLY A 118 -9.04 -9.31 -6.39
N GLY A 119 -7.95 -9.47 -5.62
CA GLY A 119 -7.46 -8.47 -4.68
C GLY A 119 -6.58 -7.39 -5.30
N ILE A 120 -6.15 -6.42 -4.51
CA ILE A 120 -5.35 -5.26 -4.94
C ILE A 120 -4.04 -5.22 -4.15
N ILE A 121 -2.95 -4.88 -4.83
CA ILE A 121 -1.64 -4.65 -4.23
C ILE A 121 -1.30 -3.16 -4.36
N LYS A 122 -1.30 -2.45 -3.24
CA LYS A 122 -0.97 -1.04 -3.17
C LYS A 122 0.46 -0.83 -2.69
N PHE A 123 1.28 -0.23 -3.54
CA PHE A 123 2.64 0.17 -3.20
C PHE A 123 2.69 1.60 -2.66
N ASP A 124 3.35 1.78 -1.54
CA ASP A 124 3.72 3.10 -1.04
C ASP A 124 5.07 3.52 -1.63
N LEU A 125 5.05 4.30 -2.71
CA LEU A 125 6.23 4.88 -3.32
C LEU A 125 6.58 6.18 -2.59
N LYS A 126 7.54 6.09 -1.65
CA LYS A 126 7.77 7.16 -0.67
C LYS A 126 8.51 8.38 -1.22
N ALA A 127 9.51 8.17 -2.09
CA ALA A 127 10.24 9.20 -2.81
C ALA A 127 10.90 8.59 -4.06
N TRP A 128 11.13 9.43 -5.08
CA TRP A 128 11.84 9.05 -6.31
C TRP A 128 13.36 9.06 -6.12
N ASN A 129 13.88 10.17 -5.60
CA ASN A 129 15.31 10.32 -5.33
C ASN A 129 15.73 9.32 -4.24
N GLU A 130 16.71 8.46 -4.55
CA GLU A 130 17.16 7.40 -3.62
C GLU A 130 17.70 7.98 -2.30
N ASN A 131 18.48 9.07 -2.35
CA ASN A 131 19.03 9.68 -1.14
C ASN A 131 17.93 10.28 -0.25
N LEU A 132 16.94 10.92 -0.87
CA LEU A 132 15.77 11.42 -0.16
C LEU A 132 14.95 10.25 0.44
N HIS A 133 14.77 9.17 -0.33
CA HIS A 133 14.09 7.98 0.16
C HIS A 133 14.82 7.38 1.38
N ILE A 134 16.17 7.29 1.33
CA ILE A 134 16.98 6.83 2.46
C ILE A 134 16.84 7.76 3.65
N LEU A 135 16.89 9.08 3.43
CA LEU A 135 16.68 10.08 4.48
C LEU A 135 15.33 9.90 5.19
N LEU A 136 14.26 9.73 4.42
CA LEU A 136 12.90 9.67 4.95
C LEU A 136 12.53 8.32 5.55
N THR A 137 13.16 7.22 5.11
CA THR A 137 12.71 5.84 5.43
C THR A 137 13.79 4.93 6.01
N GLY A 138 15.05 5.36 5.99
CA GLY A 138 16.20 4.54 6.40
C GLY A 138 16.60 3.46 5.38
N ARG A 139 15.98 3.39 4.20
CA ARG A 139 16.22 2.36 3.19
C ARG A 139 16.22 2.90 1.77
N SER A 140 16.90 2.19 0.84
CA SER A 140 16.83 2.46 -0.60
C SER A 140 15.46 2.10 -1.18
N ASN A 141 15.01 2.87 -2.19
CA ASN A 141 13.78 2.58 -2.95
C ASN A 141 13.97 1.53 -4.06
N ARG A 142 15.20 1.11 -4.36
CA ARG A 142 15.51 0.23 -5.51
C ARG A 142 14.68 -1.05 -5.48
N LYS A 143 14.58 -1.68 -4.31
CA LYS A 143 13.85 -2.94 -4.16
C LYS A 143 12.33 -2.76 -4.32
N THR A 144 11.80 -1.68 -3.81
CA THR A 144 10.39 -1.29 -4.02
C THR A 144 10.09 -1.11 -5.51
N LEU A 145 10.94 -0.36 -6.23
CA LEU A 145 10.77 -0.11 -7.67
C LEU A 145 10.92 -1.39 -8.51
N GLU A 146 11.89 -2.27 -8.17
CA GLU A 146 12.04 -3.59 -8.79
C GLU A 146 10.77 -4.43 -8.60
N ASN A 147 10.30 -4.55 -7.38
CA ASN A 147 9.12 -5.36 -7.05
C ASN A 147 7.82 -4.77 -7.64
N PHE A 148 7.72 -3.46 -7.80
CA PHE A 148 6.61 -2.83 -8.51
C PHE A 148 6.52 -3.32 -9.96
N ARG A 149 7.65 -3.38 -10.67
CA ARG A 149 7.71 -3.97 -12.02
C ARG A 149 7.34 -5.45 -12.02
N VAL A 150 7.86 -6.21 -11.06
CA VAL A 150 7.53 -7.64 -10.93
C VAL A 150 6.03 -7.86 -10.76
N VAL A 151 5.35 -7.09 -9.89
CA VAL A 151 3.90 -7.21 -9.71
C VAL A 151 3.13 -6.79 -10.96
N SER A 152 3.65 -5.83 -11.72
CA SER A 152 3.00 -5.38 -12.97
C SER A 152 2.91 -6.47 -14.03
N GLU A 153 3.81 -7.47 -14.02
CA GLU A 153 3.78 -8.63 -14.94
C GLU A 153 2.52 -9.50 -14.75
N TYR A 154 1.85 -9.39 -13.62
CA TYR A 154 0.64 -10.16 -13.28
C TYR A 154 -0.66 -9.44 -13.68
N ARG A 155 -0.59 -8.16 -14.08
CA ARG A 155 -1.75 -7.42 -14.56
C ARG A 155 -2.17 -7.90 -15.94
N ASP A 156 -3.47 -7.95 -16.16
CA ASP A 156 -4.07 -8.19 -17.48
C ASP A 156 -5.45 -7.50 -17.57
N ASP A 157 -6.14 -7.68 -18.69
CA ASP A 157 -7.44 -7.07 -18.94
C ASP A 157 -8.54 -7.58 -17.99
N SER A 158 -8.37 -8.77 -17.41
CA SER A 158 -9.33 -9.33 -16.43
C SER A 158 -9.17 -8.70 -15.05
N HIS A 159 -7.97 -8.21 -14.72
CA HIS A 159 -7.68 -7.56 -13.44
C HIS A 159 -6.70 -6.37 -13.59
N PRO A 160 -7.14 -5.29 -14.26
CA PRO A 160 -6.29 -4.14 -14.55
C PRO A 160 -5.86 -3.37 -13.29
N ASP A 161 -6.65 -3.46 -12.20
CA ASP A 161 -6.43 -2.74 -10.95
C ASP A 161 -5.66 -3.56 -9.89
N LEU A 162 -5.12 -4.73 -10.25
CA LEU A 162 -4.26 -5.53 -9.37
C LEU A 162 -3.16 -4.71 -8.68
N LEU A 163 -2.54 -3.80 -9.44
CA LEU A 163 -1.44 -2.96 -8.96
C LEU A 163 -1.87 -1.50 -8.89
N THR A 164 -1.64 -0.89 -7.74
CA THR A 164 -1.86 0.54 -7.51
C THR A 164 -0.67 1.16 -6.79
N ALA A 165 -0.54 2.48 -6.85
CA ALA A 165 0.51 3.22 -6.17
C ALA A 165 -0.05 4.36 -5.33
N THR A 166 0.68 4.72 -4.27
CA THR A 166 0.39 5.91 -3.48
C THR A 166 1.68 6.60 -3.05
N THR A 167 1.61 7.92 -2.87
CA THR A 167 2.71 8.74 -2.34
C THR A 167 2.16 9.76 -1.36
N LEU A 168 2.79 9.86 -0.19
CA LEU A 168 2.49 10.88 0.80
C LEU A 168 3.25 12.16 0.46
N LEU A 169 2.55 13.27 0.29
CA LEU A 169 3.12 14.57 -0.04
C LEU A 169 3.69 15.26 1.19
N VAL A 170 4.88 14.81 1.62
CA VAL A 170 5.58 15.39 2.78
C VAL A 170 6.06 16.79 2.42
N PRO A 171 5.62 17.86 3.16
CA PRO A 171 6.01 19.23 2.88
C PRO A 171 7.53 19.40 2.83
N TYR A 172 8.03 20.20 1.87
CA TYR A 172 9.44 20.50 1.62
C TYR A 172 10.32 19.33 1.13
N TYR A 173 9.82 18.10 1.17
CA TYR A 173 10.59 16.90 0.78
C TYR A 173 10.03 16.22 -0.46
N VAL A 174 8.73 15.97 -0.49
CA VAL A 174 8.08 15.25 -1.61
C VAL A 174 7.26 16.25 -2.41
N ASP A 175 7.92 16.96 -3.29
CA ASP A 175 7.38 18.01 -4.15
C ASP A 175 7.00 17.49 -5.55
N GLU A 176 6.77 18.42 -6.47
CA GLU A 176 6.41 18.11 -7.85
C GLU A 176 7.51 17.38 -8.63
N GLU A 177 8.80 17.63 -8.35
CA GLU A 177 9.89 16.92 -9.04
C GLU A 177 9.97 15.46 -8.57
N GLU A 178 9.77 15.20 -7.28
CA GLU A 178 9.65 13.85 -6.74
C GLU A 178 8.44 13.11 -7.34
N VAL A 179 7.28 13.77 -7.39
CA VAL A 179 6.06 13.22 -7.98
C VAL A 179 6.22 12.98 -9.48
N LYS A 180 6.93 13.86 -10.20
CA LYS A 180 7.26 13.69 -11.61
C LYS A 180 8.09 12.43 -11.84
N GLY A 181 9.13 12.22 -11.04
CA GLY A 181 9.96 11.01 -11.12
C GLY A 181 9.15 9.74 -10.89
N ILE A 182 8.32 9.71 -9.84
CA ILE A 182 7.44 8.59 -9.52
C ILE A 182 6.40 8.36 -10.64
N ALA A 183 5.70 9.40 -11.08
CA ALA A 183 4.67 9.29 -12.10
C ALA A 183 5.24 8.85 -13.46
N SER A 184 6.42 9.36 -13.84
CA SER A 184 7.15 8.91 -15.04
C SER A 184 7.52 7.43 -14.93
N PHE A 185 8.01 6.98 -13.77
CA PHE A 185 8.31 5.57 -13.52
C PHE A 185 7.05 4.70 -13.65
N ILE A 186 5.94 5.06 -12.99
CA ILE A 186 4.68 4.32 -13.09
C ILE A 186 4.20 4.28 -14.54
N SER A 187 4.24 5.40 -15.25
CA SER A 187 3.85 5.51 -16.67
C SER A 187 4.71 4.65 -17.58
N SER A 188 6.01 4.48 -17.28
CA SER A 188 6.89 3.58 -18.02
C SER A 188 6.50 2.11 -17.92
N VAL A 189 5.76 1.76 -16.87
CA VAL A 189 5.15 0.43 -16.67
C VAL A 189 3.78 0.38 -17.34
N SER A 190 2.88 1.28 -16.99
CA SER A 190 1.59 1.50 -17.66
C SER A 190 0.97 2.82 -17.20
N PRO A 191 0.51 3.69 -18.12
CA PRO A 191 -0.14 4.95 -17.77
C PRO A 191 -1.54 4.76 -17.15
N ASP A 192 -2.08 3.55 -17.18
CA ASP A 192 -3.40 3.20 -16.64
C ASP A 192 -3.35 2.74 -15.17
N ILE A 193 -2.15 2.55 -14.59
CA ILE A 193 -2.01 2.21 -13.17
C ILE A 193 -2.55 3.36 -12.31
N PRO A 194 -3.49 3.07 -11.40
CA PRO A 194 -4.03 4.07 -10.49
C PRO A 194 -2.97 4.59 -9.53
N TYR A 195 -2.92 5.91 -9.37
CA TYR A 195 -1.98 6.58 -8.48
C TYR A 195 -2.68 7.56 -7.55
N SER A 196 -2.46 7.44 -6.25
CA SER A 196 -3.02 8.33 -5.24
C SER A 196 -1.94 9.19 -4.60
N LEU A 197 -2.17 10.49 -4.57
CA LEU A 197 -1.40 11.46 -3.79
C LEU A 197 -2.11 11.67 -2.46
N LEU A 198 -1.42 11.48 -1.35
CA LEU A 198 -2.01 11.61 -0.02
C LEU A 198 -1.53 12.90 0.64
N VAL A 199 -2.47 13.65 1.19
CA VAL A 199 -2.16 14.79 2.06
C VAL A 199 -1.48 14.28 3.32
N PHE A 200 -0.33 14.87 3.65
CA PHE A 200 0.46 14.55 4.83
C PHE A 200 -0.18 15.16 6.09
N HIS A 201 -0.09 14.44 7.19
CA HIS A 201 -0.36 14.90 8.54
C HIS A 201 0.92 14.81 9.38
N PRO A 202 1.27 15.84 10.18
CA PRO A 202 2.43 15.81 11.06
C PRO A 202 2.36 14.66 12.07
N ASP A 203 3.39 13.81 12.10
CA ASP A 203 3.46 12.70 13.02
C ASP A 203 4.90 12.27 13.33
N TYR A 204 5.08 11.46 14.36
CA TYR A 204 6.31 10.82 14.82
C TYR A 204 7.47 11.82 14.95
N LYS A 205 8.49 11.75 14.06
CA LYS A 205 9.68 12.62 14.09
C LYS A 205 9.52 13.89 13.25
N LEU A 206 8.45 14.02 12.46
CA LEU A 206 8.14 15.19 11.65
C LEU A 206 6.88 15.92 12.15
N LYS A 207 6.76 16.08 13.48
CA LYS A 207 5.64 16.77 14.14
C LYS A 207 5.65 18.28 13.94
N ASP A 208 6.79 18.83 13.57
CA ASP A 208 7.03 20.26 13.33
C ASP A 208 6.68 20.70 11.91
N LEU A 209 6.40 19.76 11.00
CA LEU A 209 5.98 20.11 9.65
C LEU A 209 4.50 20.51 9.60
N PRO A 210 4.11 21.39 8.68
CA PRO A 210 2.69 21.65 8.44
C PRO A 210 2.01 20.47 7.73
N ILE A 211 0.68 20.46 7.68
CA ILE A 211 -0.08 19.66 6.72
C ILE A 211 0.33 20.07 5.30
N THR A 212 0.29 19.15 4.32
CA THR A 212 0.62 19.46 2.92
C THR A 212 -0.06 20.76 2.46
N PRO A 213 0.70 21.80 2.02
CA PRO A 213 0.12 23.01 1.48
C PRO A 213 -0.77 22.74 0.26
N LYS A 214 -1.88 23.48 0.15
CA LYS A 214 -2.84 23.32 -0.98
C LYS A 214 -2.18 23.53 -2.35
N GLU A 215 -1.23 24.45 -2.43
CA GLU A 215 -0.47 24.73 -3.64
C GLU A 215 0.41 23.54 -4.03
N GLN A 216 1.21 23.00 -3.11
CA GLN A 216 2.02 21.79 -3.34
C GLN A 216 1.15 20.61 -3.84
N MET A 217 0.01 20.38 -3.18
CA MET A 217 -0.92 19.33 -3.59
C MET A 217 -1.42 19.53 -5.02
N LYS A 218 -1.81 20.78 -5.41
CA LYS A 218 -2.30 21.09 -6.75
C LYS A 218 -1.22 20.90 -7.81
N GLU A 219 0.01 21.34 -7.55
CA GLU A 219 1.15 21.22 -8.45
C GLU A 219 1.52 19.75 -8.65
N CYS A 220 1.67 18.99 -7.56
CA CYS A 220 1.89 17.53 -7.61
C CYS A 220 0.79 16.79 -8.39
N TYR A 221 -0.48 17.16 -8.18
CA TYR A 221 -1.58 16.54 -8.92
C TYR A 221 -1.52 16.84 -10.42
N LYS A 222 -1.29 18.11 -10.80
CA LYS A 222 -1.13 18.50 -12.21
C LYS A 222 0.03 17.74 -12.85
N THR A 223 1.17 17.67 -12.17
CA THR A 223 2.36 16.95 -12.64
C THR A 223 2.07 15.46 -12.83
N ALA A 224 1.45 14.79 -11.86
CA ALA A 224 1.08 13.38 -11.99
C ALA A 224 0.13 13.14 -13.18
N LYS A 225 -0.85 14.03 -13.40
CA LYS A 225 -1.81 13.96 -14.52
C LYS A 225 -1.17 14.10 -15.91
N MET A 226 0.04 14.65 -16.02
CA MET A 226 0.76 14.68 -17.32
C MET A 226 1.27 13.30 -17.73
N TYR A 227 1.45 12.38 -16.79
CA TYR A 227 2.00 11.05 -17.02
C TYR A 227 0.96 9.94 -16.91
N LEU A 228 -0.06 10.11 -16.07
CA LEU A 228 -0.99 9.06 -15.66
C LEU A 228 -2.44 9.46 -15.91
N LYS A 229 -3.23 8.51 -16.41
CA LYS A 229 -4.65 8.72 -16.71
C LYS A 229 -5.52 8.74 -15.43
N ARG A 230 -5.15 7.95 -14.43
CA ARG A 230 -5.93 7.73 -13.20
C ARG A 230 -5.16 8.22 -11.98
N VAL A 231 -5.37 9.49 -11.62
CA VAL A 231 -4.77 10.13 -10.44
C VAL A 231 -5.86 10.56 -9.48
N ASN A 232 -5.69 10.26 -8.21
CA ASN A 232 -6.58 10.63 -7.11
C ASN A 232 -5.82 11.39 -6.03
N ILE A 233 -6.54 12.17 -5.21
CA ILE A 233 -6.01 12.80 -4.00
C ILE A 233 -6.77 12.22 -2.81
N GLY A 234 -6.03 11.66 -1.86
CA GLY A 234 -6.57 11.15 -0.60
C GLY A 234 -6.32 12.09 0.58
N ASN A 235 -7.00 11.81 1.68
CA ASN A 235 -6.92 12.56 2.94
C ASN A 235 -7.34 14.04 2.82
N LEU A 236 -8.22 14.37 1.87
CA LEU A 236 -8.68 15.75 1.63
C LEU A 236 -9.36 16.38 2.85
N PHE A 237 -9.91 15.58 3.77
CA PHE A 237 -10.49 16.06 5.01
C PHE A 237 -9.49 16.85 5.88
N LEU A 238 -8.18 16.59 5.74
CA LEU A 238 -7.12 17.31 6.46
C LEU A 238 -6.96 18.76 5.98
N ILE A 239 -7.38 19.07 4.76
CA ILE A 239 -7.19 20.42 4.17
C ILE A 239 -8.45 21.27 4.24
N ASN A 240 -9.59 20.67 4.55
CA ASN A 240 -10.90 21.33 4.63
C ASN A 240 -11.29 21.69 6.07
N LEU A 241 -10.35 21.58 7.01
CA LEU A 241 -10.50 22.01 8.40
C LEU A 241 -10.15 23.47 8.56
#